data_55e26585d4e36e8d57515f81e8e2a182
#
_entry.id   55e26585d4e36e8d57515f81e8e2a182
#
_cell.length_a   1.000
_cell.length_b   1.000
_cell.length_c   1.000
_cell.angle_alpha   90.00
_cell.angle_beta   90.00
_cell.angle_gamma   90.00
#
_symmetry.space_group_name_H-M   'P 1'
#
loop_
_entity.id
_entity.type
_entity.pdbx_description
1 polymer ?
#
loop_
_entity_poly.entity_id
_entity_poly.type
_entity_poly.pdbx_seq_one_letter_code
_entity_poly.pdbx_strand_id
1 'polypeptide(L)'
;GVADALVDFKFRVDAEIAAGKDKTKAIVDILREDIKTCKPIRFDGNGYSDEWVVEATKRGLDVEKSCPVIFERYLDESSIKMFESLGIMSKKELEARNEVKWETYTKKIQIEARVMGDLSMNHVIPIATHYQSMLVKNVLNMRSIYPAEKADKLSERNLKLIEEIAERTQTIERGVEELINARKVANKIESEHDKAIAYHDTVATKMEEIRYQIDKLELIVEDDLWTLPKYRELLFIR
;
A
#
# COMPACT_ATOMS: atom_id res chain seq x y z
N GLY A 1 14.53 -3.98 20.68
CA GLY A 1 15.48 -2.95 20.23
C GLY A 1 15.88 -1.96 21.32
N VAL A 2 14.95 -1.11 21.84
CA VAL A 2 15.31 -0.09 22.85
C VAL A 2 15.92 -0.70 24.12
N ALA A 3 15.30 -1.75 24.69
CA ALA A 3 15.82 -2.42 25.88
C ALA A 3 17.21 -3.03 25.61
N ASP A 4 17.42 -3.66 24.48
CA ASP A 4 18.67 -4.24 24.06
C ASP A 4 19.78 -3.19 23.93
N ALA A 5 19.49 -2.09 23.25
CA ALA A 5 20.43 -0.96 23.14
C ALA A 5 20.78 -0.33 24.50
N LEU A 6 19.82 -0.24 25.42
CA LEU A 6 20.08 0.28 26.78
C LEU A 6 20.92 -0.69 27.62
N VAL A 7 20.78 -1.99 27.44
CA VAL A 7 21.61 -3.00 28.09
C VAL A 7 23.06 -2.89 27.60
N ASP A 8 23.27 -2.76 26.28
CA ASP A 8 24.59 -2.56 25.70
C ASP A 8 25.22 -1.25 26.16
N PHE A 9 24.48 -0.15 26.12
CA PHE A 9 24.94 1.15 26.60
C PHE A 9 25.40 1.09 28.07
N LYS A 10 24.56 0.50 28.93
CA LYS A 10 24.87 0.31 30.34
C LYS A 10 26.15 -0.50 30.52
N PHE A 11 26.30 -1.62 29.81
CA PHE A 11 27.46 -2.49 29.88
C PHE A 11 28.74 -1.75 29.49
N ARG A 12 28.73 -0.95 28.44
CA ARG A 12 29.87 -0.12 27.98
C ARG A 12 30.23 0.95 29.01
N VAL A 13 29.24 1.63 29.61
CA VAL A 13 29.47 2.62 30.66
C VAL A 13 30.07 1.98 31.90
N ASP A 14 29.54 0.86 32.37
CA ASP A 14 30.06 0.16 33.56
C ASP A 14 31.50 -0.32 33.34
N ALA A 15 31.85 -0.77 32.13
CA ALA A 15 33.23 -1.16 31.80
C ALA A 15 34.21 0.02 31.87
N GLU A 16 33.83 1.19 31.36
CA GLU A 16 34.66 2.40 31.45
C GLU A 16 34.87 2.89 32.90
N ILE A 17 33.81 2.80 33.72
CA ILE A 17 33.90 3.13 35.16
C ILE A 17 34.82 2.15 35.88
N ALA A 18 34.69 0.85 35.60
CA ALA A 18 35.57 -0.17 36.18
C ALA A 18 37.05 0.02 35.79
N ALA A 19 37.33 0.60 34.64
CA ALA A 19 38.64 0.99 34.16
C ALA A 19 39.18 2.28 34.85
N GLY A 20 38.42 2.85 35.79
CA GLY A 20 38.82 4.04 36.58
C GLY A 20 38.42 5.40 36.00
N LYS A 21 37.54 5.42 35.00
CA LYS A 21 37.02 6.64 34.39
C LYS A 21 35.94 7.27 35.26
N ASP A 22 35.86 8.58 35.31
CA ASP A 22 34.78 9.30 35.96
C ASP A 22 33.45 8.95 35.27
N LYS A 23 32.38 8.73 36.05
CA LYS A 23 31.06 8.29 35.57
C LYS A 23 30.48 9.23 34.50
N THR A 24 30.53 10.54 34.75
CA THR A 24 29.98 11.55 33.83
C THR A 24 30.77 11.56 32.53
N LYS A 25 32.08 11.45 32.61
CA LYS A 25 32.94 11.41 31.44
C LYS A 25 32.74 10.15 30.63
N ALA A 26 32.59 8.97 31.27
CA ALA A 26 32.28 7.71 30.61
C ALA A 26 30.96 7.79 29.80
N ILE A 27 29.90 8.29 30.44
CA ILE A 27 28.59 8.49 29.79
C ILE A 27 28.69 9.41 28.56
N VAL A 28 29.36 10.58 28.73
CA VAL A 28 29.46 11.57 27.63
C VAL A 28 30.28 11.02 26.45
N ASP A 29 31.36 10.31 26.73
CA ASP A 29 32.23 9.77 25.68
C ASP A 29 31.50 8.70 24.87
N ILE A 30 30.73 7.76 25.51
CA ILE A 30 29.96 6.75 24.85
C ILE A 30 28.79 7.37 24.06
N LEU A 31 28.07 8.36 24.62
CA LEU A 31 27.05 9.10 23.89
C LEU A 31 27.60 9.78 22.62
N ARG A 32 28.81 10.35 22.69
CA ARG A 32 29.44 10.94 21.50
C ARG A 32 29.77 9.90 20.44
N GLU A 33 30.17 8.70 20.83
CA GLU A 33 30.43 7.59 19.94
C GLU A 33 29.11 7.15 19.26
N ASP A 34 28.05 6.91 20.04
CA ASP A 34 26.76 6.51 19.54
C ASP A 34 26.15 7.54 18.58
N ILE A 35 26.24 8.83 18.89
CA ILE A 35 25.80 9.92 17.99
C ILE A 35 26.53 9.87 16.64
N LYS A 36 27.85 9.57 16.65
CA LYS A 36 28.61 9.45 15.39
C LYS A 36 28.24 8.21 14.60
N THR A 37 28.08 7.08 15.30
CA THR A 37 27.72 5.79 14.69
C THR A 37 26.31 5.80 14.10
N CYS A 38 25.36 6.48 14.77
CA CYS A 38 23.98 6.61 14.30
C CYS A 38 23.80 7.68 13.21
N LYS A 39 24.85 8.39 12.78
CA LYS A 39 24.74 9.43 11.76
C LYS A 39 24.11 8.93 10.43
N PRO A 40 24.40 7.72 9.93
CA PRO A 40 23.81 7.23 8.67
C PRO A 40 22.27 7.09 8.69
N ILE A 41 21.65 6.89 9.87
CA ILE A 41 20.19 6.73 9.99
C ILE A 41 19.46 8.05 10.26
N ARG A 42 20.19 9.15 10.46
CA ARG A 42 19.59 10.47 10.70
C ARG A 42 19.25 11.15 9.38
N PHE A 43 18.00 11.52 9.23
CA PHE A 43 17.49 12.23 8.06
C PHE A 43 16.48 13.30 8.49
N ASP A 44 16.68 14.54 8.08
CA ASP A 44 15.86 15.70 8.46
C ASP A 44 14.83 16.09 7.38
N GLY A 45 14.67 15.27 6.32
CA GLY A 45 13.75 15.47 5.21
C GLY A 45 12.46 14.64 5.33
N ASN A 46 11.70 14.60 4.23
CA ASN A 46 10.51 13.77 4.12
C ASN A 46 10.89 12.29 3.91
N GLY A 47 10.75 11.46 4.95
CA GLY A 47 11.05 10.02 4.90
C GLY A 47 10.12 9.19 3.99
N TYR A 48 9.08 9.79 3.41
CA TYR A 48 8.17 9.14 2.46
C TYR A 48 8.46 9.51 0.99
N SER A 49 9.44 10.38 0.74
CA SER A 49 9.79 10.80 -0.62
C SER A 49 10.70 9.81 -1.33
N ASP A 50 10.66 9.83 -2.66
CA ASP A 50 11.57 9.01 -3.49
C ASP A 50 13.03 9.43 -3.30
N GLU A 51 13.29 10.70 -2.98
CA GLU A 51 14.62 11.20 -2.63
C GLU A 51 15.18 10.49 -1.40
N TRP A 52 14.34 10.21 -0.39
CA TRP A 52 14.75 9.41 0.77
C TRP A 52 15.10 7.98 0.37
N VAL A 53 14.33 7.33 -0.51
CA VAL A 53 14.62 5.97 -0.98
C VAL A 53 16.02 5.91 -1.61
N VAL A 54 16.35 6.87 -2.47
CA VAL A 54 17.68 6.98 -3.10
C VAL A 54 18.78 7.20 -2.06
N GLU A 55 18.57 8.14 -1.14
CA GLU A 55 19.54 8.47 -0.10
C GLU A 55 19.73 7.32 0.90
N ALA A 56 18.65 6.64 1.31
CA ALA A 56 18.71 5.49 2.21
C ALA A 56 19.49 4.32 1.59
N THR A 57 19.22 4.02 0.33
CA THR A 57 19.96 2.99 -0.42
C THR A 57 21.45 3.34 -0.50
N LYS A 58 21.80 4.61 -0.78
CA LYS A 58 23.18 5.07 -0.80
C LYS A 58 23.88 4.91 0.57
N ARG A 59 23.14 5.05 1.67
CA ARG A 59 23.63 4.86 3.03
C ARG A 59 23.68 3.39 3.47
N GLY A 60 23.24 2.45 2.61
CA GLY A 60 23.17 1.03 2.92
C GLY A 60 22.01 0.65 3.86
N LEU A 61 20.98 1.49 3.93
CA LEU A 61 19.75 1.21 4.69
C LEU A 61 18.76 0.43 3.85
N ASP A 62 18.02 -0.45 4.49
CA ASP A 62 16.93 -1.21 3.86
C ASP A 62 15.73 -0.28 3.60
N VAL A 63 15.17 -0.36 2.40
CA VAL A 63 14.02 0.45 1.94
C VAL A 63 12.85 -0.42 1.46
N GLU A 64 12.76 -1.65 1.94
CA GLU A 64 11.71 -2.58 1.58
C GLU A 64 10.32 -2.02 1.92
N LYS A 65 9.38 -2.10 0.95
CA LYS A 65 8.01 -1.62 1.08
C LYS A 65 6.99 -2.77 1.19
N SER A 66 7.40 -3.99 0.89
CA SER A 66 6.53 -5.17 0.94
C SER A 66 6.36 -5.66 2.38
N CYS A 67 5.16 -5.53 2.93
CA CYS A 67 4.87 -6.01 4.28
C CYS A 67 5.20 -7.50 4.48
N PRO A 68 4.86 -8.44 3.57
CA PRO A 68 5.23 -9.85 3.73
C PRO A 68 6.74 -10.07 3.85
N VAL A 69 7.54 -9.35 3.05
CA VAL A 69 9.01 -9.41 3.09
C VAL A 69 9.56 -8.79 4.37
N ILE A 70 8.99 -7.66 4.83
CA ILE A 70 9.39 -7.03 6.10
C ILE A 70 9.16 -7.97 7.29
N PHE A 71 8.12 -8.81 7.26
CA PHE A 71 7.87 -9.77 8.34
C PHE A 71 8.98 -10.82 8.48
N GLU A 72 9.72 -11.12 7.43
CA GLU A 72 10.88 -12.04 7.50
C GLU A 72 11.94 -11.54 8.49
N ARG A 73 12.10 -10.21 8.63
CA ARG A 73 13.09 -9.60 9.53
C ARG A 73 12.90 -9.97 11.00
N TYR A 74 11.72 -10.42 11.40
CA TYR A 74 11.51 -10.95 12.76
C TYR A 74 12.19 -12.30 12.98
N LEU A 75 12.50 -13.02 11.90
CA LEU A 75 13.16 -14.32 11.91
C LEU A 75 14.65 -14.25 11.59
N ASP A 76 15.19 -13.04 11.38
CA ASP A 76 16.64 -12.83 11.28
C ASP A 76 17.33 -13.27 12.57
N GLU A 77 18.52 -13.83 12.46
CA GLU A 77 19.30 -14.34 13.61
C GLU A 77 19.50 -13.25 14.70
N SER A 78 19.74 -12.00 14.28
CA SER A 78 19.87 -10.87 15.18
C SER A 78 18.59 -10.57 15.95
N SER A 79 17.42 -10.65 15.28
CA SER A 79 16.11 -10.45 15.90
C SER A 79 15.81 -11.57 16.89
N ILE A 80 15.99 -12.83 16.50
CA ILE A 80 15.79 -13.99 17.37
C ILE A 80 16.65 -13.85 18.62
N LYS A 81 17.96 -13.61 18.46
CA LYS A 81 18.89 -13.46 19.57
C LYS A 81 18.49 -12.32 20.52
N MET A 82 18.03 -11.19 19.99
CA MET A 82 17.54 -10.06 20.78
C MET A 82 16.32 -10.45 21.63
N PHE A 83 15.33 -11.12 21.04
CA PHE A 83 14.12 -11.53 21.77
C PHE A 83 14.41 -12.58 22.85
N GLU A 84 15.28 -13.56 22.55
CA GLU A 84 15.64 -14.61 23.48
C GLU A 84 16.51 -14.09 24.63
N SER A 85 17.51 -13.23 24.36
CA SER A 85 18.39 -12.67 25.39
C SER A 85 17.65 -11.78 26.40
N LEU A 86 16.55 -11.15 25.96
CA LEU A 86 15.69 -10.33 26.82
C LEU A 86 14.57 -11.13 27.49
N GLY A 87 14.48 -12.45 27.22
CA GLY A 87 13.44 -13.32 27.79
C GLY A 87 12.02 -12.97 27.33
N ILE A 88 11.88 -12.35 26.15
CA ILE A 88 10.58 -11.88 25.63
C ILE A 88 9.87 -13.00 24.86
N MET A 89 10.55 -13.64 23.91
CA MET A 89 10.03 -14.71 23.06
C MET A 89 11.14 -15.66 22.66
N SER A 90 10.83 -16.94 22.59
CA SER A 90 11.66 -17.95 21.96
C SER A 90 11.56 -17.90 20.44
N LYS A 91 12.51 -18.52 19.74
CA LYS A 91 12.46 -18.67 18.28
C LYS A 91 11.13 -19.28 17.79
N LYS A 92 10.64 -20.33 18.46
CA LYS A 92 9.37 -20.99 18.09
C LYS A 92 8.17 -20.06 18.21
N GLU A 93 8.14 -19.20 19.23
CA GLU A 93 7.07 -18.21 19.39
C GLU A 93 7.13 -17.13 18.31
N LEU A 94 8.33 -16.71 17.91
CA LEU A 94 8.51 -15.76 16.80
C LEU A 94 8.05 -16.36 15.48
N GLU A 95 8.42 -17.61 15.19
CA GLU A 95 7.98 -18.35 14.00
C GLU A 95 6.45 -18.44 13.95
N ALA A 96 5.81 -18.89 15.03
CA ALA A 96 4.36 -19.02 15.11
C ALA A 96 3.65 -17.67 14.95
N ARG A 97 4.17 -16.59 15.54
CA ARG A 97 3.60 -15.24 15.39
C ARG A 97 3.78 -14.69 13.97
N ASN A 98 4.86 -15.04 13.31
CA ASN A 98 5.12 -14.63 11.94
C ASN A 98 4.17 -15.32 10.94
N GLU A 99 3.91 -16.60 11.12
CA GLU A 99 2.88 -17.34 10.39
C GLU A 99 1.52 -16.62 10.48
N VAL A 100 1.11 -16.23 11.68
CA VAL A 100 -0.14 -15.49 11.89
C VAL A 100 -0.13 -14.12 11.20
N LYS A 101 1.01 -13.42 11.11
CA LYS A 101 1.13 -12.15 10.39
C LYS A 101 0.92 -12.33 8.89
N TRP A 102 1.56 -13.33 8.28
CA TRP A 102 1.39 -13.63 6.86
C TRP A 102 -0.04 -14.05 6.53
N GLU A 103 -0.61 -14.95 7.35
CA GLU A 103 -2.01 -15.33 7.21
C GLU A 103 -2.97 -14.13 7.33
N THR A 104 -2.75 -13.26 8.31
CA THR A 104 -3.56 -12.06 8.52
C THR A 104 -3.45 -11.09 7.33
N TYR A 105 -2.25 -10.89 6.80
CA TYR A 105 -2.02 -10.07 5.61
C TYR A 105 -2.80 -10.64 4.41
N THR A 106 -2.61 -11.92 4.13
CA THR A 106 -3.31 -12.62 3.03
C THR A 106 -4.82 -12.49 3.15
N LYS A 107 -5.39 -12.72 4.35
CA LYS A 107 -6.83 -12.61 4.59
C LYS A 107 -7.36 -11.20 4.35
N LYS A 108 -6.64 -10.16 4.78
CA LYS A 108 -7.02 -8.76 4.56
C LYS A 108 -7.08 -8.45 3.07
N ILE A 109 -6.00 -8.70 2.33
CA ILE A 109 -5.96 -8.46 0.89
C ILE A 109 -7.02 -9.30 0.15
N GLN A 110 -7.28 -10.54 0.60
CA GLN A 110 -8.33 -11.38 0.03
C GLN A 110 -9.72 -10.78 0.19
N ILE A 111 -10.04 -10.22 1.36
CA ILE A 111 -11.33 -9.56 1.63
C ILE A 111 -11.44 -8.31 0.76
N GLU A 112 -10.43 -7.46 0.75
CA GLU A 112 -10.38 -6.23 -0.03
C GLU A 112 -10.55 -6.50 -1.53
N ALA A 113 -9.86 -7.52 -2.06
CA ALA A 113 -9.97 -7.93 -3.46
C ALA A 113 -11.38 -8.40 -3.83
N ARG A 114 -12.07 -9.12 -2.93
CA ARG A 114 -13.46 -9.55 -3.15
C ARG A 114 -14.42 -8.37 -3.15
N VAL A 115 -14.27 -7.48 -2.19
CA VAL A 115 -15.11 -6.27 -2.07
C VAL A 115 -14.89 -5.37 -3.28
N MET A 116 -13.63 -5.17 -3.71
CA MET A 116 -13.34 -4.38 -4.92
C MET A 116 -14.00 -4.97 -6.16
N GLY A 117 -13.93 -6.29 -6.35
CA GLY A 117 -14.62 -6.96 -7.47
C GLY A 117 -16.13 -6.76 -7.42
N ASP A 118 -16.74 -6.91 -6.25
CA ASP A 118 -18.17 -6.70 -6.05
C ASP A 118 -18.59 -5.25 -6.32
N LEU A 119 -17.91 -4.28 -5.73
CA LEU A 119 -18.19 -2.86 -5.94
C LEU A 119 -17.99 -2.45 -7.41
N SER A 120 -16.96 -2.98 -8.07
CA SER A 120 -16.71 -2.70 -9.49
C SER A 120 -17.87 -3.16 -10.37
N MET A 121 -18.30 -4.41 -10.19
CA MET A 121 -19.29 -5.03 -11.06
C MET A 121 -20.73 -4.61 -10.75
N ASN A 122 -21.05 -4.37 -9.46
CA ASN A 122 -22.44 -4.12 -9.03
C ASN A 122 -22.75 -2.64 -8.79
N HIS A 123 -21.72 -1.79 -8.71
CA HIS A 123 -21.92 -0.34 -8.50
C HIS A 123 -21.23 0.50 -9.58
N VAL A 124 -19.91 0.42 -9.73
CA VAL A 124 -19.15 1.34 -10.58
C VAL A 124 -19.53 1.21 -12.05
N ILE A 125 -19.49 -0.01 -12.61
CA ILE A 125 -19.80 -0.26 -14.02
C ILE A 125 -21.26 0.09 -14.37
N PRO A 126 -22.26 -0.33 -13.58
CA PRO A 126 -23.65 0.04 -13.84
C PRO A 126 -23.89 1.57 -13.83
N ILE A 127 -23.32 2.28 -12.88
CA ILE A 127 -23.42 3.76 -12.77
C ILE A 127 -22.76 4.42 -13.97
N ALA A 128 -21.55 4.03 -14.32
CA ALA A 128 -20.80 4.59 -15.44
C ALA A 128 -21.54 4.36 -16.78
N THR A 129 -22.06 3.14 -16.98
CA THR A 129 -22.85 2.77 -18.17
C THR A 129 -24.19 3.56 -18.23
N HIS A 130 -24.82 3.79 -17.08
CA HIS A 130 -26.03 4.60 -17.02
C HIS A 130 -25.74 6.05 -17.45
N TYR A 131 -24.69 6.66 -16.89
CA TYR A 131 -24.27 8.00 -17.28
C TYR A 131 -23.87 8.09 -18.74
N GLN A 132 -23.14 7.11 -19.26
CA GLN A 132 -22.80 6.99 -20.67
C GLN A 132 -24.06 6.99 -21.56
N SER A 133 -25.12 6.23 -21.17
CA SER A 133 -26.38 6.19 -21.87
C SER A 133 -27.08 7.55 -21.91
N MET A 134 -26.97 8.36 -20.84
CA MET A 134 -27.49 9.74 -20.82
C MET A 134 -26.74 10.63 -21.80
N LEU A 135 -25.40 10.52 -21.85
CA LEU A 135 -24.57 11.26 -22.82
C LEU A 135 -24.90 10.88 -24.27
N VAL A 136 -25.04 9.58 -24.55
CA VAL A 136 -25.45 9.07 -25.89
C VAL A 136 -26.79 9.66 -26.27
N LYS A 137 -27.80 9.64 -25.39
CA LYS A 137 -29.12 10.22 -25.64
C LYS A 137 -29.03 11.73 -25.93
N ASN A 138 -28.17 12.46 -25.21
CA ASN A 138 -27.94 13.87 -25.48
C ASN A 138 -27.38 14.11 -26.88
N VAL A 139 -26.36 13.35 -27.30
CA VAL A 139 -25.78 13.44 -28.65
C VAL A 139 -26.84 13.16 -29.74
N LEU A 140 -27.65 12.12 -29.57
CA LEU A 140 -28.72 11.77 -30.50
C LEU A 140 -29.77 12.90 -30.60
N ASN A 141 -30.14 13.48 -29.46
CA ASN A 141 -31.07 14.62 -29.46
C ASN A 141 -30.48 15.84 -30.17
N MET A 142 -29.20 16.16 -30.00
CA MET A 142 -28.52 17.23 -30.73
C MET A 142 -28.53 16.98 -32.25
N ARG A 143 -28.28 15.73 -32.68
CA ARG A 143 -28.35 15.36 -34.11
C ARG A 143 -29.75 15.46 -34.69
N SER A 144 -30.80 15.32 -33.89
CA SER A 144 -32.18 15.51 -34.34
C SER A 144 -32.61 16.99 -34.57
N ILE A 145 -31.88 17.92 -33.92
CA ILE A 145 -32.19 19.37 -33.97
C ILE A 145 -31.31 20.10 -34.99
N TYR A 146 -30.03 19.69 -35.10
CA TYR A 146 -29.04 20.39 -35.93
C TYR A 146 -28.51 19.51 -37.07
N PRO A 147 -28.00 20.10 -38.18
CA PRO A 147 -27.23 19.37 -39.18
C PRO A 147 -26.06 18.62 -38.53
N ALA A 148 -25.71 17.46 -39.06
CA ALA A 148 -24.73 16.51 -38.46
C ALA A 148 -23.42 17.20 -38.07
N GLU A 149 -22.79 17.95 -38.93
CA GLU A 149 -21.52 18.65 -38.67
C GLU A 149 -21.61 19.59 -37.46
N LYS A 150 -22.71 20.34 -37.35
CA LYS A 150 -22.97 21.28 -36.24
C LYS A 150 -23.27 20.49 -34.94
N ALA A 151 -24.05 19.43 -35.02
CA ALA A 151 -24.38 18.57 -33.89
C ALA A 151 -23.13 17.91 -33.30
N ASP A 152 -22.24 17.36 -34.14
CA ASP A 152 -21.01 16.70 -33.74
C ASP A 152 -20.03 17.69 -33.09
N LYS A 153 -19.92 18.90 -33.63
CA LYS A 153 -19.12 19.98 -33.04
C LYS A 153 -19.62 20.38 -31.65
N LEU A 154 -20.96 20.52 -31.47
CA LEU A 154 -21.56 20.84 -30.18
C LEU A 154 -21.50 19.69 -29.17
N SER A 155 -21.38 18.44 -29.63
CA SER A 155 -21.34 17.24 -28.84
C SER A 155 -19.93 16.67 -28.66
N GLU A 156 -18.87 17.34 -29.13
CA GLU A 156 -17.50 16.84 -29.13
C GLU A 156 -17.04 16.35 -27.74
N ARG A 157 -17.36 17.12 -26.70
CA ARG A 157 -17.04 16.75 -25.31
C ARG A 157 -17.77 15.46 -24.89
N ASN A 158 -19.07 15.36 -25.21
CA ASN A 158 -19.85 14.19 -24.83
C ASN A 158 -19.38 12.95 -25.58
N LEU A 159 -19.00 13.06 -26.84
CA LEU A 159 -18.44 11.94 -27.61
C LEU A 159 -17.14 11.43 -26.99
N LYS A 160 -16.22 12.34 -26.60
CA LYS A 160 -14.99 11.96 -25.90
C LYS A 160 -15.25 11.26 -24.56
N LEU A 161 -16.23 11.77 -23.78
CA LEU A 161 -16.60 11.13 -22.52
C LEU A 161 -17.23 9.74 -22.70
N ILE A 162 -18.06 9.57 -23.74
CA ILE A 162 -18.67 8.27 -24.07
C ILE A 162 -17.58 7.22 -24.37
N GLU A 163 -16.58 7.59 -25.16
CA GLU A 163 -15.45 6.75 -25.50
C GLU A 163 -14.62 6.41 -24.25
N GLU A 164 -14.23 7.41 -23.48
CA GLU A 164 -13.44 7.24 -22.26
C GLU A 164 -14.14 6.33 -21.23
N ILE A 165 -15.45 6.50 -21.03
CA ILE A 165 -16.22 5.64 -20.11
C ILE A 165 -16.22 4.20 -20.62
N ALA A 166 -16.40 3.97 -21.93
CA ALA A 166 -16.38 2.62 -22.50
C ALA A 166 -15.03 1.93 -22.32
N GLU A 167 -13.92 2.63 -22.59
CA GLU A 167 -12.57 2.08 -22.42
C GLU A 167 -12.25 1.74 -20.95
N ARG A 168 -12.64 2.62 -20.03
CA ARG A 168 -12.39 2.41 -18.59
C ARG A 168 -13.23 1.27 -18.04
N THR A 169 -14.51 1.18 -18.39
CA THR A 169 -15.38 0.08 -17.94
C THR A 169 -14.88 -1.27 -18.44
N GLN A 170 -14.48 -1.39 -19.72
CA GLN A 170 -13.88 -2.61 -20.25
C GLN A 170 -12.56 -2.98 -19.53
N THR A 171 -11.74 -1.98 -19.20
CA THR A 171 -10.49 -2.22 -18.48
C THR A 171 -10.76 -2.70 -17.06
N ILE A 172 -11.78 -2.16 -16.38
CA ILE A 172 -12.20 -2.61 -15.05
C ILE A 172 -12.73 -4.06 -15.12
N GLU A 173 -13.61 -4.40 -16.07
CA GLU A 173 -14.16 -5.75 -16.23
C GLU A 173 -13.03 -6.79 -16.38
N ARG A 174 -12.12 -6.54 -17.33
CA ARG A 174 -10.96 -7.41 -17.54
C ARG A 174 -10.07 -7.49 -16.30
N GLY A 175 -9.80 -6.34 -15.65
CA GLY A 175 -9.01 -6.28 -14.41
C GLY A 175 -9.64 -7.12 -13.29
N VAL A 176 -10.97 -7.11 -13.14
CA VAL A 176 -11.68 -7.93 -12.14
C VAL A 176 -11.54 -9.42 -12.45
N GLU A 177 -11.64 -9.83 -13.71
CA GLU A 177 -11.42 -11.24 -14.11
C GLU A 177 -9.97 -11.68 -13.79
N GLU A 178 -8.99 -10.85 -14.13
CA GLU A 178 -7.58 -11.10 -13.82
C GLU A 178 -7.34 -11.16 -12.31
N LEU A 179 -7.94 -10.27 -11.52
CA LEU A 179 -7.90 -10.25 -10.05
C LEU A 179 -8.45 -11.55 -9.44
N ILE A 180 -9.59 -12.02 -9.95
CA ILE A 180 -10.19 -13.29 -9.52
C ILE A 180 -9.25 -14.46 -9.80
N ASN A 181 -8.62 -14.48 -10.99
CA ASN A 181 -7.70 -15.54 -11.39
C ASN A 181 -6.41 -15.50 -10.58
N ALA A 182 -5.80 -14.32 -10.37
CA ALA A 182 -4.62 -14.15 -9.53
C ALA A 182 -4.87 -14.69 -8.11
N ARG A 183 -6.01 -14.32 -7.52
CA ARG A 183 -6.42 -14.81 -6.19
C ARG A 183 -6.61 -16.33 -6.16
N LYS A 184 -7.22 -16.93 -7.20
CA LYS A 184 -7.38 -18.40 -7.29
C LYS A 184 -6.03 -19.12 -7.38
N VAL A 185 -5.05 -18.54 -8.07
CA VAL A 185 -3.69 -19.08 -8.18
C VAL A 185 -2.97 -18.97 -6.83
N ALA A 186 -2.95 -17.78 -6.22
CA ALA A 186 -2.30 -17.55 -4.93
C ALA A 186 -2.87 -18.43 -3.81
N ASN A 187 -4.19 -18.70 -3.82
CA ASN A 187 -4.83 -19.59 -2.84
C ASN A 187 -4.38 -21.05 -2.88
N LYS A 188 -3.75 -21.50 -3.96
CA LYS A 188 -3.22 -22.87 -4.09
C LYS A 188 -1.86 -23.04 -3.42
N ILE A 189 -1.21 -21.97 -3.04
CA ILE A 189 0.08 -21.99 -2.36
C ILE A 189 -0.15 -22.44 -0.91
N GLU A 190 0.57 -23.44 -0.47
CA GLU A 190 0.43 -24.01 0.89
C GLU A 190 1.13 -23.16 1.95
N SER A 191 2.34 -22.67 1.65
CA SER A 191 3.14 -21.83 2.54
C SER A 191 2.45 -20.47 2.74
N GLU A 192 2.15 -20.09 3.98
CA GLU A 192 1.54 -18.79 4.28
C GLU A 192 2.47 -17.61 3.92
N HIS A 193 3.78 -17.80 4.07
CA HIS A 193 4.79 -16.85 3.62
C HIS A 193 4.71 -16.60 2.11
N ASP A 194 4.85 -17.65 1.29
CA ASP A 194 4.86 -17.54 -0.16
C ASP A 194 3.52 -17.08 -0.70
N LYS A 195 2.42 -17.49 -0.05
CA LYS A 195 1.08 -17.02 -0.34
C LYS A 195 0.95 -15.53 -0.10
N ALA A 196 1.46 -15.01 1.02
CA ALA A 196 1.43 -13.59 1.33
C ALA A 196 2.22 -12.76 0.32
N ILE A 197 3.39 -13.25 -0.12
CA ILE A 197 4.19 -12.63 -1.19
C ILE A 197 3.40 -12.64 -2.51
N ALA A 198 2.81 -13.78 -2.90
CA ALA A 198 2.01 -13.87 -4.12
C ALA A 198 0.79 -12.92 -4.08
N TYR A 199 0.14 -12.77 -2.92
CA TYR A 199 -0.94 -11.81 -2.74
C TYR A 199 -0.46 -10.36 -2.88
N HIS A 200 0.69 -10.02 -2.35
CA HIS A 200 1.30 -8.69 -2.51
C HIS A 200 1.62 -8.41 -3.99
N ASP A 201 2.36 -9.32 -4.63
CA ASP A 201 2.94 -9.06 -5.95
C ASP A 201 1.91 -9.12 -7.08
N THR A 202 0.87 -9.94 -6.93
CA THR A 202 -0.10 -10.16 -7.99
C THR A 202 -1.49 -9.61 -7.68
N VAL A 203 -2.05 -9.92 -6.51
CA VAL A 203 -3.43 -9.54 -6.17
C VAL A 203 -3.50 -8.06 -5.84
N ALA A 204 -2.65 -7.55 -4.96
CA ALA A 204 -2.64 -6.15 -4.58
C ALA A 204 -2.31 -5.23 -5.77
N THR A 205 -1.37 -5.62 -6.62
CA THR A 205 -1.02 -4.86 -7.83
C THR A 205 -2.23 -4.74 -8.78
N LYS A 206 -3.00 -5.83 -8.97
CA LYS A 206 -4.22 -5.77 -9.80
C LYS A 206 -5.30 -4.88 -9.17
N MET A 207 -5.41 -4.86 -7.85
CA MET A 207 -6.32 -3.95 -7.17
C MET A 207 -5.99 -2.49 -7.43
N GLU A 208 -4.71 -2.11 -7.41
CA GLU A 208 -4.26 -0.74 -7.72
C GLU A 208 -4.59 -0.35 -9.17
N GLU A 209 -4.40 -1.25 -10.14
CA GLU A 209 -4.75 -1.02 -11.54
C GLU A 209 -6.25 -0.76 -11.72
N ILE A 210 -7.10 -1.56 -11.07
CA ILE A 210 -8.56 -1.39 -11.10
C ILE A 210 -8.95 -0.07 -10.43
N ARG A 211 -8.40 0.19 -9.24
CA ARG A 211 -8.67 1.40 -8.50
C ARG A 211 -8.36 2.66 -9.31
N TYR A 212 -7.23 2.67 -10.00
CA TYR A 212 -6.89 3.81 -10.87
C TYR A 212 -7.98 4.13 -11.90
N GLN A 213 -8.57 3.10 -12.51
CA GLN A 213 -9.66 3.30 -13.50
C GLN A 213 -10.94 3.79 -12.83
N ILE A 214 -11.28 3.26 -11.65
CA ILE A 214 -12.44 3.69 -10.86
C ILE A 214 -12.31 5.15 -10.43
N ASP A 215 -11.15 5.56 -9.92
CA ASP A 215 -10.88 6.94 -9.50
C ASP A 215 -11.04 7.92 -10.68
N LYS A 216 -10.69 7.51 -11.90
CA LYS A 216 -10.94 8.31 -13.10
C LYS A 216 -12.41 8.41 -13.47
N LEU A 217 -13.18 7.32 -13.34
CA LEU A 217 -14.62 7.36 -13.56
C LEU A 217 -15.35 8.21 -12.53
N GLU A 218 -14.91 8.18 -11.28
CA GLU A 218 -15.46 9.01 -10.19
C GLU A 218 -15.40 10.51 -10.52
N LEU A 219 -14.34 10.96 -11.22
CA LEU A 219 -14.16 12.35 -11.64
C LEU A 219 -15.04 12.74 -12.85
N ILE A 220 -15.49 11.75 -13.61
CA ILE A 220 -16.24 11.99 -14.88
C ILE A 220 -17.74 11.87 -14.66
N VAL A 221 -18.17 10.85 -13.87
CA VAL A 221 -19.58 10.57 -13.63
C VAL A 221 -20.20 11.64 -12.75
N GLU A 222 -21.45 12.01 -13.08
CA GLU A 222 -22.24 13.00 -12.35
C GLU A 222 -22.39 12.60 -10.87
N ASP A 223 -22.20 13.58 -9.98
CA ASP A 223 -22.19 13.38 -8.53
C ASP A 223 -23.49 12.72 -8.00
N ASP A 224 -24.65 13.16 -8.53
CA ASP A 224 -25.94 12.65 -8.09
C ASP A 224 -26.21 11.19 -8.47
N LEU A 225 -25.48 10.67 -9.47
CA LEU A 225 -25.54 9.28 -9.90
C LEU A 225 -24.54 8.39 -9.12
N TRP A 226 -23.48 8.98 -8.61
CA TRP A 226 -22.42 8.23 -7.93
C TRP A 226 -22.84 7.79 -6.53
N THR A 227 -23.14 6.51 -6.34
CA THR A 227 -23.71 5.96 -5.10
C THR A 227 -22.68 5.67 -4.00
N LEU A 228 -21.40 5.64 -4.34
CA LEU A 228 -20.32 5.42 -3.37
C LEU A 228 -19.86 6.77 -2.79
N PRO A 229 -19.42 6.82 -1.52
CA PRO A 229 -18.87 8.05 -0.96
C PRO A 229 -17.68 8.57 -1.79
N LYS A 230 -17.76 9.81 -2.26
CA LYS A 230 -16.62 10.47 -2.91
C LYS A 230 -15.60 10.90 -1.88
N TYR A 231 -14.34 10.99 -2.30
CA TYR A 231 -13.23 11.36 -1.42
C TYR A 231 -13.49 12.66 -0.62
N ARG A 232 -14.09 13.65 -1.24
CA ARG A 232 -14.48 14.92 -0.58
C ARG A 232 -15.47 14.71 0.57
N GLU A 233 -16.35 13.73 0.49
CA GLU A 233 -17.38 13.48 1.52
C GLU A 233 -16.77 12.85 2.78
N LEU A 234 -15.66 12.13 2.64
CA LEU A 234 -14.92 11.58 3.76
C LEU A 234 -14.16 12.64 4.58
N LEU A 235 -13.99 13.85 4.04
CA LEU A 235 -13.31 14.95 4.73
C LEU A 235 -14.23 15.71 5.69
N PHE A 236 -15.53 15.53 5.60
CA PHE A 236 -16.52 16.21 6.42
C PHE A 236 -17.27 15.21 7.30
N ILE A 237 -17.13 15.36 8.62
CA ILE A 237 -17.96 14.67 9.60
C ILE A 237 -19.30 15.40 9.63
N ARG A 238 -20.38 14.70 9.24
CA ARG A 238 -21.74 15.21 9.38
C ARG A 238 -22.30 14.77 10.74
#